data_2673abfdd9273f7b9f3e869b85ce032b
#
_entry.id   2673abfdd9273f7b9f3e869b85ce032b
#
_cell.length_a   1.000
_cell.length_b   1.000
_cell.length_c   1.000
_cell.angle_alpha   90.00
_cell.angle_beta   90.00
_cell.angle_gamma   90.00
#
_symmetry.space_group_name_H-M   'P 1'
#
loop_
_entity.id
_entity.type
_entity.pdbx_description
1 polymer ?
#
loop_
_entity_poly.entity_id
_entity_poly.type
_entity_poly.pdbx_seq_one_letter_code
_entity_poly.pdbx_strand_id
1 'polypeptide(L)'
;MLKKAIVAGSAVAAVAITVGLAAPAHAAMSQIVSAVYWSGPACIPVMSPNYPSGHYTQTSMICGGYSTATYSAFPGEYIGADPMPNDATVTLGCALYVDGDLAYQDYARDGDHHDVNCLRVLTAPHSYNGPAQNRV
;
A
#
# COMPACT_ATOMS: atom_id res chain seq x y z
N MET A 1 84.81 20.68 -4.34
CA MET A 1 83.53 21.36 -4.13
C MET A 1 82.37 20.44 -4.59
N LEU A 2 81.63 19.85 -3.65
CA LEU A 2 80.48 18.99 -3.96
C LEU A 2 79.27 19.85 -4.22
N LYS A 3 78.69 19.76 -5.40
CA LYS A 3 77.35 20.33 -5.67
C LYS A 3 76.33 19.28 -5.33
N LYS A 4 75.52 19.55 -4.30
CA LYS A 4 74.33 18.75 -3.94
C LYS A 4 73.22 19.06 -4.94
N ALA A 5 72.80 18.06 -5.69
CA ALA A 5 71.56 18.13 -6.50
C ALA A 5 70.38 17.80 -5.56
N ILE A 6 69.44 18.73 -5.50
CA ILE A 6 68.18 18.55 -4.78
C ILE A 6 67.20 17.95 -5.81
N VAL A 7 66.82 16.69 -5.64
CA VAL A 7 65.74 16.06 -6.39
C VAL A 7 64.42 16.43 -5.73
N ALA A 8 63.69 17.29 -6.38
CA ALA A 8 62.32 17.58 -5.98
C ALA A 8 61.38 16.40 -6.41
N GLY A 9 60.98 15.60 -5.45
CA GLY A 9 59.98 14.55 -5.69
C GLY A 9 58.60 15.17 -5.77
N SER A 10 58.00 15.12 -6.96
CA SER A 10 56.59 15.48 -7.14
C SER A 10 55.72 14.34 -6.63
N ALA A 11 55.05 14.54 -5.51
CA ALA A 11 54.02 13.62 -5.02
C ALA A 11 52.76 13.82 -5.89
N VAL A 12 52.48 12.85 -6.73
CA VAL A 12 51.20 12.79 -7.43
C VAL A 12 50.15 12.20 -6.46
N ALA A 13 49.30 13.05 -5.92
CA ALA A 13 48.15 12.61 -5.15
C ALA A 13 47.12 11.95 -6.08
N ALA A 14 47.02 10.64 -6.06
CA ALA A 14 45.95 9.92 -6.71
C ALA A 14 44.63 10.15 -5.93
N VAL A 15 43.75 10.97 -6.50
CA VAL A 15 42.38 11.11 -5.97
C VAL A 15 41.61 9.88 -6.46
N ALA A 16 41.39 8.92 -5.56
CA ALA A 16 40.49 7.81 -5.79
C ALA A 16 39.04 8.32 -5.73
N ILE A 17 38.44 8.52 -6.91
CA ILE A 17 37.00 8.79 -7.01
C ILE A 17 36.30 7.44 -6.78
N THR A 18 35.84 7.17 -5.55
CA THR A 18 34.92 6.10 -5.29
C THR A 18 33.56 6.48 -5.86
N VAL A 19 33.24 6.02 -7.06
CA VAL A 19 31.88 6.05 -7.58
C VAL A 19 31.11 5.05 -6.74
N GLY A 20 30.45 5.53 -5.71
CA GLY A 20 29.48 4.75 -4.95
C GLY A 20 28.34 4.37 -5.91
N LEU A 21 28.33 3.13 -6.38
CA LEU A 21 27.17 2.55 -7.02
C LEU A 21 26.11 2.50 -5.91
N ALA A 22 25.19 3.47 -5.92
CA ALA A 22 23.98 3.38 -5.12
C ALA A 22 23.28 2.09 -5.56
N ALA A 23 23.16 1.12 -4.64
CA ALA A 23 22.33 -0.05 -4.88
C ALA A 23 20.95 0.44 -5.29
N PRO A 24 20.29 -0.17 -6.29
CA PRO A 24 18.95 0.19 -6.66
C PRO A 24 18.10 0.09 -5.39
N ALA A 25 17.44 1.19 -5.03
CA ALA A 25 16.51 1.19 -3.93
C ALA A 25 15.40 0.19 -4.33
N HIS A 26 15.40 -1.00 -3.74
CA HIS A 26 14.27 -1.91 -3.88
C HIS A 26 13.06 -1.16 -3.39
N ALA A 27 12.02 -1.06 -4.23
CA ALA A 27 10.77 -0.46 -3.82
C ALA A 27 10.31 -1.17 -2.54
N ALA A 28 10.23 -0.44 -1.43
CA ALA A 28 9.85 -1.03 -0.16
C ALA A 28 8.39 -1.49 -0.25
N MET A 29 8.12 -2.71 0.19
CA MET A 29 6.76 -3.22 0.34
C MET A 29 6.13 -2.63 1.60
N SER A 30 4.83 -2.34 1.52
CA SER A 30 4.02 -2.07 2.70
C SER A 30 3.22 -3.31 3.10
N GLN A 31 3.07 -3.53 4.39
CA GLN A 31 2.18 -4.55 4.91
C GLN A 31 0.75 -4.01 4.96
N ILE A 32 -0.17 -4.74 4.38
CA ILE A 32 -1.57 -4.34 4.25
C ILE A 32 -2.44 -5.27 5.08
N VAL A 33 -3.38 -4.70 5.81
CA VAL A 33 -4.52 -5.42 6.40
C VAL A 33 -5.79 -4.75 5.91
N SER A 34 -6.64 -5.52 5.24
CA SER A 34 -7.95 -5.09 4.77
C SER A 34 -9.04 -5.84 5.51
N ALA A 35 -10.03 -5.13 6.03
CA ALA A 35 -11.18 -5.70 6.71
C ALA A 35 -12.47 -5.21 6.06
N VAL A 36 -13.45 -6.11 5.97
CA VAL A 36 -14.82 -5.83 5.52
C VAL A 36 -15.78 -6.44 6.52
N TYR A 37 -16.83 -5.74 6.86
CA TYR A 37 -17.86 -6.22 7.76
C TYR A 37 -19.24 -5.75 7.30
N TRP A 38 -20.26 -6.60 7.50
CA TRP A 38 -21.63 -6.30 7.10
C TRP A 38 -22.65 -7.06 7.95
N SER A 39 -23.89 -6.61 7.88
CA SER A 39 -25.05 -7.32 8.44
C SER A 39 -26.21 -7.30 7.44
N GLY A 40 -27.11 -8.26 7.60
CA GLY A 40 -28.23 -8.50 6.69
C GLY A 40 -28.03 -9.78 5.90
N PRO A 41 -27.44 -9.74 4.69
CA PRO A 41 -27.25 -10.94 3.89
C PRO A 41 -26.13 -11.83 4.43
N ALA A 42 -26.24 -13.15 4.20
CA ALA A 42 -25.20 -14.10 4.59
C ALA A 42 -23.89 -13.86 3.81
N CYS A 43 -24.00 -13.48 2.54
CA CYS A 43 -22.87 -13.24 1.64
C CYS A 43 -23.04 -11.93 0.89
N ILE A 44 -21.93 -11.26 0.59
CA ILE A 44 -21.87 -10.09 -0.28
C ILE A 44 -20.73 -10.22 -1.30
N PRO A 45 -20.84 -9.60 -2.49
CA PRO A 45 -19.69 -9.47 -3.38
C PRO A 45 -18.71 -8.44 -2.80
N VAL A 46 -17.42 -8.74 -2.88
CA VAL A 46 -16.34 -7.83 -2.47
C VAL A 46 -15.31 -7.77 -3.59
N MET A 47 -15.03 -6.58 -4.07
CA MET A 47 -13.92 -6.34 -4.98
C MET A 47 -12.64 -6.12 -4.17
N SER A 48 -11.60 -6.85 -4.50
CA SER A 48 -10.31 -6.80 -3.82
C SER A 48 -9.15 -7.01 -4.80
N PRO A 49 -7.92 -6.69 -4.41
CA PRO A 49 -6.77 -6.99 -5.25
C PRO A 49 -6.67 -8.47 -5.57
N ASN A 50 -6.26 -8.78 -6.80
CA ASN A 50 -6.02 -10.15 -7.23
C ASN A 50 -4.57 -10.54 -6.92
N TYR A 51 -4.37 -11.36 -5.88
CA TYR A 51 -3.04 -11.81 -5.51
C TYR A 51 -2.58 -13.04 -6.31
N PRO A 52 -1.26 -13.13 -6.55
CA PRO A 52 -0.16 -12.37 -5.96
C PRO A 52 0.22 -11.07 -6.66
N SER A 53 -0.40 -10.70 -7.78
CA SER A 53 0.11 -9.56 -8.57
C SER A 53 -0.33 -8.19 -8.08
N GLY A 54 -1.44 -8.05 -7.36
CA GLY A 54 -1.98 -6.75 -6.90
C GLY A 54 -2.29 -5.69 -7.99
N HIS A 55 -1.97 -5.95 -9.26
CA HIS A 55 -2.17 -5.01 -10.36
C HIS A 55 -3.59 -5.01 -10.93
N TYR A 56 -4.38 -5.99 -10.57
CA TYR A 56 -5.75 -6.16 -11.01
C TYR A 56 -6.65 -6.36 -9.79
N THR A 57 -7.92 -6.08 -9.98
CA THR A 57 -8.95 -6.38 -8.99
C THR A 57 -9.79 -7.57 -9.44
N GLN A 58 -10.34 -8.28 -8.47
CA GLN A 58 -11.32 -9.35 -8.67
C GLN A 58 -12.47 -9.18 -7.71
N THR A 59 -13.65 -9.63 -8.12
CA THR A 59 -14.83 -9.67 -7.24
C THR A 59 -15.09 -11.11 -6.82
N SER A 60 -15.24 -11.33 -5.53
CA SER A 60 -15.53 -12.63 -4.94
C SER A 60 -16.72 -12.54 -4.01
N MET A 61 -17.53 -13.60 -3.93
CA MET A 61 -18.58 -13.71 -2.90
C MET A 61 -17.93 -14.09 -1.58
N ILE A 62 -18.14 -13.27 -0.57
CA ILE A 62 -17.64 -13.47 0.79
C ILE A 62 -18.85 -13.67 1.72
N CYS A 63 -18.77 -14.63 2.63
CA CYS A 63 -19.84 -14.99 3.53
C CYS A 63 -19.40 -14.89 5.00
N GLY A 64 -20.36 -14.72 5.91
CA GLY A 64 -20.11 -14.77 7.34
C GLY A 64 -20.12 -13.43 8.08
N GLY A 65 -20.44 -12.31 7.39
CA GLY A 65 -20.59 -10.99 8.02
C GLY A 65 -19.29 -10.25 8.30
N TYR A 66 -18.12 -10.90 8.11
CA TYR A 66 -16.80 -10.32 8.35
C TYR A 66 -15.73 -11.05 7.54
N SER A 67 -14.77 -10.32 7.03
CA SER A 67 -13.60 -10.87 6.35
C SER A 67 -12.38 -9.98 6.54
N THR A 68 -11.21 -10.60 6.70
CA THR A 68 -9.91 -9.91 6.71
C THR A 68 -8.95 -10.55 5.73
N ALA A 69 -8.07 -9.73 5.15
CA ALA A 69 -6.96 -10.17 4.33
C ALA A 69 -5.68 -9.45 4.78
N THR A 70 -4.58 -10.19 4.90
CA THR A 70 -3.25 -9.64 5.22
C THR A 70 -2.28 -10.04 4.12
N TYR A 71 -1.56 -9.06 3.58
CA TYR A 71 -0.66 -9.24 2.46
C TYR A 71 0.38 -8.12 2.37
N SER A 72 1.37 -8.26 1.50
CA SER A 72 2.32 -7.20 1.18
C SER A 72 2.02 -6.63 -0.20
N ALA A 73 2.17 -5.33 -0.37
CA ALA A 73 1.96 -4.63 -1.64
C ALA A 73 3.13 -3.72 -1.98
N PHE A 74 3.38 -3.57 -3.28
CA PHE A 74 4.33 -2.61 -3.83
C PHE A 74 3.62 -1.33 -4.30
N PRO A 75 4.32 -0.21 -4.41
CA PRO A 75 3.79 0.97 -5.08
C PRO A 75 3.28 0.64 -6.49
N GLY A 76 2.09 1.15 -6.83
CA GLY A 76 1.37 0.86 -8.07
C GLY A 76 0.33 -0.26 -7.97
N GLU A 77 0.31 -1.01 -6.88
CA GLU A 77 -0.67 -2.09 -6.67
C GLU A 77 -1.92 -1.58 -5.95
N TYR A 78 -3.04 -2.25 -6.21
CA TYR A 78 -4.28 -2.06 -5.45
C TYR A 78 -4.13 -2.60 -4.03
N ILE A 79 -4.76 -1.90 -3.09
CA ILE A 79 -4.84 -2.27 -1.68
C ILE A 79 -6.25 -2.02 -1.14
N GLY A 80 -6.65 -2.77 -0.11
CA GLY A 80 -7.96 -2.61 0.50
C GLY A 80 -9.06 -3.43 -0.17
N ALA A 81 -10.29 -3.01 -0.01
CA ALA A 81 -11.46 -3.69 -0.53
C ALA A 81 -12.61 -2.71 -0.78
N ASP A 82 -13.46 -3.08 -1.74
CA ASP A 82 -14.72 -2.41 -2.07
C ASP A 82 -15.87 -3.41 -1.89
N PRO A 83 -16.55 -3.41 -0.72
CA PRO A 83 -17.70 -4.26 -0.49
C PRO A 83 -18.93 -3.71 -1.20
N MET A 84 -19.63 -4.58 -1.93
CA MET A 84 -20.81 -4.22 -2.68
C MET A 84 -22.07 -4.63 -1.92
N PRO A 85 -22.94 -3.67 -1.55
CA PRO A 85 -24.18 -3.98 -0.87
C PRO A 85 -25.19 -4.65 -1.82
N ASN A 86 -26.19 -5.31 -1.25
CA ASN A 86 -27.41 -5.71 -1.91
C ASN A 86 -28.62 -5.18 -1.14
N ASP A 87 -29.81 -5.41 -1.64
CA ASP A 87 -31.07 -4.88 -1.07
C ASP A 87 -31.33 -5.37 0.39
N ALA A 88 -30.68 -6.45 0.83
CA ALA A 88 -30.79 -6.97 2.19
C ALA A 88 -29.71 -6.44 3.13
N THR A 89 -28.77 -5.61 2.66
CA THR A 89 -27.67 -5.08 3.48
C THR A 89 -28.19 -4.01 4.42
N VAL A 90 -27.99 -4.24 5.74
CA VAL A 90 -28.38 -3.31 6.81
C VAL A 90 -27.23 -2.43 7.24
N THR A 91 -26.04 -3.02 7.41
CA THR A 91 -24.81 -2.28 7.70
C THR A 91 -23.70 -2.77 6.80
N LEU A 92 -22.80 -1.88 6.41
CA LEU A 92 -21.65 -2.17 5.57
C LEU A 92 -20.48 -1.32 6.03
N GLY A 93 -19.31 -1.91 6.11
CA GLY A 93 -18.11 -1.16 6.45
C GLY A 93 -16.85 -1.83 5.97
N CYS A 94 -15.79 -1.03 5.89
CA CYS A 94 -14.45 -1.50 5.58
C CYS A 94 -13.39 -0.71 6.35
N ALA A 95 -12.23 -1.30 6.54
CA ALA A 95 -11.05 -0.66 7.10
C ALA A 95 -9.81 -1.12 6.34
N LEU A 96 -8.88 -0.21 6.14
CA LEU A 96 -7.59 -0.42 5.50
C LEU A 96 -6.49 0.05 6.44
N TYR A 97 -5.57 -0.86 6.75
CA TYR A 97 -4.35 -0.57 7.51
C TYR A 97 -3.15 -0.72 6.60
N VAL A 98 -2.22 0.21 6.70
CA VAL A 98 -0.94 0.20 5.98
C VAL A 98 0.17 0.29 7.02
N ASP A 99 1.02 -0.72 7.06
CA ASP A 99 2.14 -0.83 8.00
C ASP A 99 1.73 -0.69 9.49
N GLY A 100 0.54 -1.20 9.82
CA GLY A 100 -0.02 -1.19 11.16
C GLY A 100 -0.86 0.05 11.51
N ASP A 101 -0.83 1.09 10.69
CA ASP A 101 -1.61 2.32 10.90
C ASP A 101 -2.94 2.27 10.13
N LEU A 102 -4.01 2.75 10.75
CA LEU A 102 -5.30 2.91 10.09
C LEU A 102 -5.19 3.98 9.00
N ALA A 103 -5.17 3.51 7.74
CA ALA A 103 -5.05 4.37 6.58
C ALA A 103 -6.39 4.94 6.13
N TYR A 104 -7.43 4.10 6.14
CA TYR A 104 -8.77 4.48 5.71
C TYR A 104 -9.84 3.61 6.38
N GLN A 105 -11.00 4.19 6.64
CA GLN A 105 -12.17 3.51 7.15
C GLN A 105 -13.42 4.15 6.59
N ASP A 106 -14.40 3.33 6.24
CA ASP A 106 -15.68 3.79 5.73
C ASP A 106 -16.82 2.92 6.25
N TYR A 107 -18.02 3.50 6.40
CA TYR A 107 -19.15 2.82 6.98
C TYR A 107 -20.47 3.44 6.54
N ALA A 108 -21.47 2.60 6.27
CA ALA A 108 -22.83 3.02 5.96
C ALA A 108 -23.87 2.12 6.62
N ARG A 109 -25.06 2.64 6.78
CA ARG A 109 -26.27 1.93 7.18
C ARG A 109 -27.31 1.97 6.08
N ASP A 110 -28.29 1.08 6.16
CA ASP A 110 -29.44 1.11 5.26
C ASP A 110 -30.10 2.50 5.26
N GLY A 111 -30.33 3.03 4.06
CA GLY A 111 -30.89 4.36 3.85
C GLY A 111 -29.89 5.52 3.78
N ASP A 112 -28.60 5.30 4.10
CA ASP A 112 -27.58 6.36 4.02
C ASP A 112 -27.24 6.73 2.57
N HIS A 113 -27.46 5.84 1.61
CA HIS A 113 -27.09 5.97 0.20
C HIS A 113 -25.59 6.28 0.00
N HIS A 114 -24.77 5.88 0.97
CA HIS A 114 -23.34 6.11 0.96
C HIS A 114 -22.59 4.90 0.36
N ASP A 115 -21.71 5.19 -0.59
CA ASP A 115 -20.86 4.19 -1.21
C ASP A 115 -19.65 3.88 -0.32
N VAL A 116 -19.65 2.71 0.30
CA VAL A 116 -18.56 2.25 1.18
C VAL A 116 -17.44 1.68 0.33
N ASN A 117 -16.27 2.33 0.32
CA ASN A 117 -15.15 1.92 -0.52
C ASN A 117 -13.80 2.21 0.14
N CYS A 118 -13.06 1.16 0.49
CA CYS A 118 -11.69 1.22 0.99
C CYS A 118 -10.64 0.75 -0.03
N LEU A 119 -11.01 0.50 -1.28
CA LEU A 119 -10.07 0.12 -2.33
C LEU A 119 -9.25 1.33 -2.79
N ARG A 120 -7.93 1.21 -2.78
CA ARG A 120 -6.97 2.29 -3.07
C ARG A 120 -5.84 1.79 -3.95
N VAL A 121 -4.97 2.69 -4.40
CA VAL A 121 -3.69 2.37 -5.04
C VAL A 121 -2.56 2.85 -4.12
N LEU A 122 -1.66 1.94 -3.78
CA LEU A 122 -0.45 2.29 -3.04
C LEU A 122 0.47 3.09 -3.98
N THR A 123 0.81 4.34 -3.64
CA THR A 123 1.61 5.22 -4.51
C THR A 123 3.08 5.26 -4.13
N ALA A 124 3.36 5.08 -2.84
CA ALA A 124 4.70 4.98 -2.27
C ALA A 124 4.60 4.21 -0.96
N PRO A 125 5.71 3.75 -0.36
CA PRO A 125 5.66 3.23 1.00
C PRO A 125 4.93 4.20 1.92
N HIS A 126 3.95 3.69 2.68
CA HIS A 126 3.09 4.46 3.60
C HIS A 126 2.20 5.53 2.94
N SER A 127 2.07 5.55 1.60
CA SER A 127 1.23 6.50 0.87
C SER A 127 0.23 5.78 -0.05
N TYR A 128 -0.97 6.30 -0.17
CA TYR A 128 -2.04 5.74 -1.00
C TYR A 128 -2.91 6.84 -1.60
N ASN A 129 -3.50 6.56 -2.78
CA ASN A 129 -4.48 7.43 -3.42
C ASN A 129 -5.90 6.88 -3.20
N GLY A 130 -6.81 7.79 -2.97
CA GLY A 130 -8.22 7.49 -2.84
C GLY A 130 -9.04 8.75 -2.60
N PRO A 131 -10.36 8.68 -2.59
CA PRO A 131 -11.19 9.80 -2.21
C PRO A 131 -10.80 10.30 -0.81
N ALA A 132 -11.06 11.59 -0.55
CA ALA A 132 -10.80 12.18 0.74
C ALA A 132 -11.46 11.34 1.85
N GLN A 133 -10.74 11.14 2.94
CA GLN A 133 -11.26 10.38 4.07
C GLN A 133 -12.50 11.05 4.64
N ASN A 134 -13.62 10.35 4.66
CA ASN A 134 -14.70 10.68 5.56
C ASN A 134 -14.31 10.16 6.94
N ARG A 135 -13.70 11.02 7.73
CA ARG A 135 -13.43 10.70 9.13
C ARG A 135 -14.77 10.69 9.87
N VAL A 136 -15.12 9.54 10.39
CA VAL A 136 -16.23 9.41 11.34
C VAL A 136 -15.77 9.96 12.68
#